data_179ce4f725efd8f88b95cc886260e388
#
_entry.id   179ce4f725efd8f88b95cc886260e388
#
_cell.length_a   1.000
_cell.length_b   1.000
_cell.length_c   1.000
_cell.angle_alpha   90.00
_cell.angle_beta   90.00
_cell.angle_gamma   90.00
#
_symmetry.space_group_name_H-M   'P 1'
#
loop_
_entity.id
_entity.type
_entity.pdbx_description
1 polymer ?
#
loop_
_entity_poly.entity_id
_entity_poly.type
_entity_poly.pdbx_seq_one_letter_code
_entity_poly.pdbx_strand_id
1 'polypeptide(L)'
;MLIHVHPDNPQPRAIRTIVEVLQKGGIIIYPTDTIYGIGCDIFQPKAIERICQIKQVEPQKAQLSFVCFDLSDMSQYTKSISTPLYRLLKRRLPGPYTFILPASKEVPRLLKSKKDTIGLRVPNNNIARTIVQELGRPILSASLPGQMIEEYTDPDLMEDNFGKRVDLVVDGGIGGWVPSTIVDCTVEPPALLRMGAGEWEED
;
A
#
# COMPACT_ATOMS: atom_id res chain seq x y z
N MET A 1 7.46 17.71 5.25
CA MET A 1 6.42 18.17 6.24
C MET A 1 5.85 16.96 6.95
N LEU A 2 5.82 16.97 8.28
CA LEU A 2 5.28 15.88 9.10
C LEU A 2 3.91 16.28 9.66
N ILE A 3 2.94 15.36 9.64
CA ILE A 3 1.60 15.57 10.20
C ILE A 3 1.24 14.40 11.15
N HIS A 4 0.88 14.72 12.39
CA HIS A 4 0.46 13.73 13.36
C HIS A 4 -1.02 13.36 13.16
N VAL A 5 -1.31 12.06 13.13
CA VAL A 5 -2.66 11.52 12.98
C VAL A 5 -2.92 10.45 14.04
N HIS A 6 -4.01 10.61 14.79
CA HIS A 6 -4.37 9.62 15.83
C HIS A 6 -4.70 8.27 15.19
N PRO A 7 -4.05 7.15 15.57
CA PRO A 7 -4.18 5.86 14.91
C PRO A 7 -5.60 5.27 14.98
N ASP A 8 -6.28 5.43 16.12
CA ASP A 8 -7.62 4.86 16.31
C ASP A 8 -8.75 5.80 15.86
N ASN A 9 -8.50 7.11 15.84
CA ASN A 9 -9.49 8.12 15.49
C ASN A 9 -8.84 9.21 14.60
N PRO A 10 -8.56 8.94 13.33
CA PRO A 10 -7.95 9.90 12.41
C PRO A 10 -8.75 11.20 12.30
N GLN A 11 -8.10 12.34 12.58
CA GLN A 11 -8.77 13.63 12.56
C GLN A 11 -9.16 14.03 11.13
N PRO A 12 -10.43 14.39 10.85
CA PRO A 12 -10.89 14.72 9.50
C PRO A 12 -10.09 15.82 8.80
N ARG A 13 -9.61 16.81 9.58
CA ARG A 13 -8.78 17.90 9.03
C ARG A 13 -7.42 17.38 8.53
N ALA A 14 -6.77 16.52 9.30
CA ALA A 14 -5.48 15.92 8.90
C ALA A 14 -5.66 15.04 7.65
N ILE A 15 -6.70 14.20 7.63
CA ILE A 15 -7.02 13.35 6.47
C ILE A 15 -7.25 14.17 5.21
N ARG A 16 -8.03 15.26 5.29
CA ARG A 16 -8.24 16.16 4.13
C ARG A 16 -6.94 16.75 3.63
N THR A 17 -6.04 17.19 4.51
CA THR A 17 -4.72 17.71 4.11
C THR A 17 -3.91 16.65 3.37
N ILE A 18 -3.91 15.41 3.86
CA ILE A 18 -3.20 14.28 3.21
C ILE A 18 -3.79 14.00 1.82
N VAL A 19 -5.10 13.95 1.71
CA VAL A 19 -5.81 13.71 0.45
C VAL A 19 -5.55 14.83 -0.56
N GLU A 20 -5.54 16.09 -0.13
CA GLU A 20 -5.16 17.21 -1.01
C GLU A 20 -3.74 17.10 -1.57
N VAL A 21 -2.78 16.62 -0.76
CA VAL A 21 -1.41 16.35 -1.21
C VAL A 21 -1.42 15.29 -2.29
N LEU A 22 -2.11 14.17 -2.07
CA LEU A 22 -2.22 13.07 -3.04
C LEU A 22 -2.89 13.52 -4.35
N GLN A 23 -4.00 14.26 -4.27
CA GLN A 23 -4.75 14.76 -5.44
C GLN A 23 -3.91 15.73 -6.29
N LYS A 24 -3.00 16.48 -5.67
CA LYS A 24 -2.05 17.37 -6.36
C LYS A 24 -0.83 16.65 -6.94
N GLY A 25 -0.79 15.31 -6.87
CA GLY A 25 0.34 14.50 -7.35
C GLY A 25 1.50 14.43 -6.37
N GLY A 26 1.24 14.66 -5.09
CA GLY A 26 2.23 14.50 -4.04
C GLY A 26 2.46 13.04 -3.67
N ILE A 27 3.59 12.81 -3.01
CA ILE A 27 4.01 11.53 -2.45
C ILE A 27 3.93 11.62 -0.94
N ILE A 28 3.37 10.62 -0.32
CA ILE A 28 3.28 10.51 1.14
C ILE A 28 4.05 9.29 1.66
N ILE A 29 4.57 9.40 2.88
CA ILE A 29 4.92 8.26 3.72
C ILE A 29 3.79 8.11 4.74
N TYR A 30 3.28 6.90 4.95
CA TYR A 30 2.11 6.68 5.78
C TYR A 30 2.15 5.33 6.49
N PRO A 31 1.52 5.22 7.69
CA PRO A 31 1.49 3.99 8.45
C PRO A 31 0.59 2.94 7.82
N THR A 32 0.95 1.67 8.01
CA THR A 32 0.12 0.51 7.70
C THR A 32 0.08 -0.43 8.90
N ASP A 33 -0.56 -1.56 8.77
CA ASP A 33 -0.56 -2.66 9.76
C ASP A 33 0.73 -3.49 9.76
N THR A 34 1.69 -3.14 8.91
CA THR A 34 3.00 -3.78 8.80
C THR A 34 4.10 -2.73 8.93
N ILE A 35 4.87 -2.50 7.90
CA ILE A 35 5.85 -1.42 7.84
C ILE A 35 5.21 -0.17 7.23
N TYR A 36 5.79 1.00 7.46
CA TYR A 36 5.40 2.23 6.76
C TYR A 36 5.55 2.07 5.25
N GLY A 37 4.60 2.65 4.52
CA GLY A 37 4.60 2.68 3.06
C GLY A 37 4.94 4.05 2.51
N ILE A 38 5.56 4.09 1.33
CA ILE A 38 5.62 5.26 0.47
C ILE A 38 4.55 5.12 -0.61
N GLY A 39 3.74 6.15 -0.83
CA GLY A 39 2.62 6.04 -1.75
C GLY A 39 2.19 7.32 -2.41
N CYS A 40 1.39 7.16 -3.46
CA CYS A 40 0.76 8.25 -4.20
C CYS A 40 -0.60 7.81 -4.77
N ASP A 41 -1.36 8.75 -5.29
CA ASP A 41 -2.56 8.45 -6.07
C ASP A 41 -2.22 7.65 -7.34
N ILE A 42 -2.95 6.56 -7.59
CA ILE A 42 -2.72 5.65 -8.74
C ILE A 42 -2.86 6.34 -10.10
N PHE A 43 -3.53 7.48 -10.17
CA PHE A 43 -3.74 8.25 -11.40
C PHE A 43 -2.76 9.42 -11.59
N GLN A 44 -1.65 9.44 -10.82
CA GLN A 44 -0.61 10.46 -10.90
C GLN A 44 0.72 9.88 -11.45
N PRO A 45 0.89 9.77 -12.79
CA PRO A 45 2.05 9.11 -13.39
C PRO A 45 3.39 9.70 -12.94
N LYS A 46 3.49 11.02 -12.80
CA LYS A 46 4.70 11.70 -12.35
C LYS A 46 5.06 11.35 -10.89
N ALA A 47 4.07 11.17 -10.02
CA ALA A 47 4.30 10.73 -8.65
C ALA A 47 4.79 9.28 -8.61
N ILE A 48 4.25 8.42 -9.46
CA ILE A 48 4.68 7.02 -9.62
C ILE A 48 6.16 6.96 -10.03
N GLU A 49 6.55 7.75 -11.04
CA GLU A 49 7.94 7.84 -11.49
C GLU A 49 8.88 8.32 -10.37
N ARG A 50 8.47 9.34 -9.59
CA ARG A 50 9.23 9.82 -8.42
C ARG A 50 9.39 8.74 -7.36
N ILE A 51 8.37 7.93 -7.06
CA ILE A 51 8.50 6.79 -6.13
C ILE A 51 9.53 5.80 -6.64
N CYS A 52 9.50 5.46 -7.93
CA CYS A 52 10.49 4.57 -8.55
C CYS A 52 11.91 5.13 -8.48
N GLN A 53 12.09 6.43 -8.66
CA GLN A 53 13.37 7.11 -8.48
C GLN A 53 13.87 7.06 -7.03
N ILE A 54 12.98 7.32 -6.04
CA ILE A 54 13.31 7.21 -4.62
C ILE A 54 13.76 5.79 -4.26
N LYS A 55 13.11 4.77 -4.83
CA LYS A 55 13.45 3.36 -4.66
C LYS A 55 14.61 2.87 -5.52
N GLN A 56 15.09 3.69 -6.47
CA GLN A 56 16.14 3.34 -7.43
C GLN A 56 15.81 2.08 -8.24
N VAL A 57 14.56 1.95 -8.66
CA VAL A 57 14.05 0.81 -9.45
C VAL A 57 13.29 1.30 -10.68
N GLU A 58 13.32 0.50 -11.73
CA GLU A 58 12.45 0.74 -12.90
C GLU A 58 10.98 0.46 -12.54
N PRO A 59 10.00 1.23 -13.05
CA PRO A 59 8.58 1.03 -12.72
C PRO A 59 8.08 -0.41 -12.92
N GLN A 60 8.54 -1.06 -13.97
CA GLN A 60 8.17 -2.45 -14.30
C GLN A 60 8.78 -3.51 -13.35
N LYS A 61 9.83 -3.14 -12.60
CA LYS A 61 10.51 -3.99 -11.62
C LYS A 61 10.15 -3.60 -10.20
N ALA A 62 9.53 -2.43 -10.01
CA ALA A 62 9.06 -1.99 -8.72
C ALA A 62 7.94 -2.92 -8.25
N GLN A 63 8.11 -3.53 -7.09
CA GLN A 63 7.07 -4.33 -6.45
C GLN A 63 6.03 -3.37 -5.83
N LEU A 64 5.15 -2.85 -6.68
CA LEU A 64 4.10 -1.92 -6.30
C LEU A 64 2.81 -2.68 -6.02
N SER A 65 2.07 -2.20 -5.03
CA SER A 65 0.75 -2.72 -4.69
C SER A 65 -0.26 -1.60 -4.54
N PHE A 66 -1.54 -1.90 -4.65
CA PHE A 66 -2.61 -0.98 -4.30
C PHE A 66 -3.06 -1.23 -2.87
N VAL A 67 -3.17 -0.17 -2.11
CA VAL A 67 -3.85 -0.16 -0.81
C VAL A 67 -5.29 0.28 -1.05
N CYS A 68 -6.21 -0.63 -0.79
CA CYS A 68 -7.65 -0.47 -0.96
C CYS A 68 -8.35 -0.26 0.37
N PHE A 69 -9.56 0.30 0.35
CA PHE A 69 -10.35 0.52 1.55
C PHE A 69 -10.90 -0.79 2.13
N ASP A 70 -11.47 -1.64 1.27
CA ASP A 70 -12.04 -2.93 1.63
C ASP A 70 -11.98 -3.94 0.46
N LEU A 71 -12.56 -5.12 0.65
CA LEU A 71 -12.59 -6.17 -0.36
C LEU A 71 -13.44 -5.78 -1.58
N SER A 72 -14.48 -4.96 -1.40
CA SER A 72 -15.33 -4.48 -2.50
C SER A 72 -14.55 -3.51 -3.40
N ASP A 73 -13.84 -2.56 -2.80
CA ASP A 73 -12.94 -1.65 -3.51
C ASP A 73 -11.83 -2.43 -4.25
N MET A 74 -11.18 -3.37 -3.56
CA MET A 74 -10.16 -4.25 -4.12
C MET A 74 -10.65 -5.03 -5.35
N SER A 75 -11.90 -5.48 -5.34
CA SER A 75 -12.49 -6.28 -6.42
C SER A 75 -12.60 -5.53 -7.76
N GLN A 76 -12.60 -4.21 -7.75
CA GLN A 76 -12.65 -3.39 -8.96
C GLN A 76 -11.34 -3.47 -9.77
N TYR A 77 -10.20 -3.71 -9.08
CA TYR A 77 -8.86 -3.70 -9.66
C TYR A 77 -8.36 -5.10 -10.06
N THR A 78 -9.16 -6.13 -9.84
CA THR A 78 -8.85 -7.50 -10.27
C THR A 78 -9.92 -8.01 -11.24
N LYS A 79 -9.54 -9.02 -12.04
CA LYS A 79 -10.50 -9.80 -12.83
C LYS A 79 -11.40 -10.60 -11.88
N SER A 80 -12.30 -11.41 -12.44
CA SER A 80 -13.21 -12.23 -11.64
C SER A 80 -12.49 -13.04 -10.56
N ILE A 81 -13.01 -12.96 -9.34
CA ILE A 81 -12.54 -13.73 -8.19
C ILE A 81 -13.45 -14.97 -8.04
N SER A 82 -12.88 -16.16 -7.97
CA SER A 82 -13.63 -17.39 -7.70
C SER A 82 -14.23 -17.38 -6.28
N THR A 83 -15.29 -18.12 -6.05
CA THR A 83 -15.92 -18.21 -4.73
C THR A 83 -14.95 -18.72 -3.64
N PRO A 84 -14.12 -19.74 -3.85
CA PRO A 84 -13.12 -20.16 -2.88
C PRO A 84 -12.11 -19.03 -2.56
N LEU A 85 -11.57 -18.39 -3.58
CA LEU A 85 -10.64 -17.27 -3.40
C LEU A 85 -11.28 -16.10 -2.66
N TYR A 86 -12.53 -15.74 -2.98
CA TYR A 86 -13.25 -14.69 -2.25
C TYR A 86 -13.39 -15.02 -0.75
N ARG A 87 -13.70 -16.27 -0.41
CA ARG A 87 -13.79 -16.71 0.99
C ARG A 87 -12.42 -16.62 1.69
N LEU A 88 -11.34 -16.99 1.01
CA LEU A 88 -9.99 -16.86 1.53
C LEU A 88 -9.67 -15.38 1.84
N LEU A 89 -9.87 -14.49 0.86
CA LEU A 89 -9.63 -13.06 1.02
C LEU A 89 -10.45 -12.47 2.18
N LYS A 90 -11.73 -12.84 2.27
CA LYS A 90 -12.63 -12.37 3.34
C LYS A 90 -12.18 -12.81 4.74
N ARG A 91 -11.54 -13.97 4.87
CA ARG A 91 -11.00 -14.45 6.17
C ARG A 91 -9.71 -13.74 6.57
N ARG A 92 -8.94 -13.23 5.60
CA ARG A 92 -7.60 -12.67 5.80
C ARG A 92 -7.55 -11.14 5.79
N LEU A 93 -8.58 -10.49 5.24
CA LEU A 93 -8.65 -9.03 5.09
C LEU A 93 -9.77 -8.40 5.94
N PRO A 94 -9.53 -7.22 6.53
CA PRO A 94 -8.29 -6.45 6.56
C PRO A 94 -7.19 -7.18 7.32
N GLY A 95 -5.93 -7.06 6.83
CA GLY A 95 -4.80 -7.75 7.48
C GLY A 95 -3.47 -7.60 6.74
N PRO A 96 -2.40 -8.17 7.32
CA PRO A 96 -1.03 -7.95 6.89
C PRO A 96 -0.63 -8.78 5.65
N TYR A 97 -1.47 -8.77 4.63
CA TYR A 97 -1.29 -9.54 3.41
C TYR A 97 -1.21 -8.67 2.18
N THR A 98 -0.47 -9.15 1.19
CA THR A 98 -0.49 -8.67 -0.20
C THR A 98 -0.86 -9.85 -1.10
N PHE A 99 -2.00 -9.76 -1.77
CA PHE A 99 -2.45 -10.78 -2.71
C PHE A 99 -2.14 -10.35 -4.13
N ILE A 100 -1.40 -11.18 -4.88
CA ILE A 100 -1.16 -10.94 -6.30
C ILE A 100 -2.31 -11.55 -7.08
N LEU A 101 -2.99 -10.72 -7.85
CA LEU A 101 -4.20 -11.08 -8.59
C LEU A 101 -4.11 -10.63 -10.06
N PRO A 102 -4.85 -11.28 -10.96
CA PRO A 102 -4.95 -10.81 -12.35
C PRO A 102 -5.55 -9.41 -12.39
N ALA A 103 -4.84 -8.44 -12.97
CA ALA A 103 -5.26 -7.05 -13.03
C ALA A 103 -6.46 -6.85 -13.95
N SER A 104 -7.46 -6.07 -13.50
CA SER A 104 -8.57 -5.63 -14.32
C SER A 104 -8.14 -4.53 -15.31
N LYS A 105 -9.07 -4.08 -16.15
CA LYS A 105 -8.86 -2.92 -17.04
C LYS A 105 -8.74 -1.59 -16.29
N GLU A 106 -9.25 -1.52 -15.05
CA GLU A 106 -9.21 -0.32 -14.20
C GLU A 106 -7.79 -0.03 -13.67
N VAL A 107 -6.90 -1.03 -13.66
CA VAL A 107 -5.49 -0.83 -13.29
C VAL A 107 -4.76 -0.07 -14.41
N PRO A 108 -4.16 1.12 -14.13
CA PRO A 108 -3.37 1.84 -15.11
C PRO A 108 -2.28 0.96 -15.74
N ARG A 109 -2.14 1.04 -17.06
CA ARG A 109 -1.22 0.16 -17.82
C ARG A 109 0.23 0.22 -17.31
N LEU A 110 0.68 1.39 -16.86
CA LEU A 110 2.01 1.60 -16.30
C LEU A 110 2.27 0.75 -15.04
N LEU A 111 1.21 0.41 -14.30
CA LEU A 111 1.27 -0.29 -13.02
C LEU A 111 1.06 -1.80 -13.12
N LYS A 112 0.65 -2.27 -14.28
CA LYS A 112 0.53 -3.71 -14.51
C LYS A 112 1.91 -4.35 -14.63
N SER A 113 2.09 -5.49 -13.98
CA SER A 113 3.26 -6.32 -14.20
C SER A 113 3.31 -6.84 -15.65
N LYS A 114 4.45 -7.39 -16.05
CA LYS A 114 4.56 -8.07 -17.36
C LYS A 114 3.59 -9.25 -17.53
N LYS A 115 3.06 -9.79 -16.42
CA LYS A 115 2.07 -10.88 -16.38
C LYS A 115 0.63 -10.38 -16.29
N ASP A 116 0.37 -9.08 -16.44
CA ASP A 116 -0.94 -8.45 -16.21
C ASP A 116 -1.50 -8.72 -14.80
N THR A 117 -0.64 -8.66 -13.79
CA THR A 117 -1.01 -8.85 -12.40
C THR A 117 -0.75 -7.59 -11.58
N ILE A 118 -1.42 -7.48 -10.45
CA ILE A 118 -1.26 -6.40 -9.47
C ILE A 118 -1.28 -6.97 -8.05
N GLY A 119 -0.45 -6.43 -7.17
CA GLY A 119 -0.53 -6.69 -5.75
C GLY A 119 -1.61 -5.82 -5.11
N LEU A 120 -2.50 -6.42 -4.32
CA LEU A 120 -3.60 -5.73 -3.67
C LEU A 120 -3.55 -5.97 -2.16
N ARG A 121 -3.83 -4.93 -1.37
CA ARG A 121 -3.84 -4.94 0.09
C ARG A 121 -5.08 -4.23 0.64
N VAL A 122 -5.57 -4.74 1.76
CA VAL A 122 -6.51 -4.01 2.64
C VAL A 122 -5.91 -4.05 4.05
N PRO A 123 -5.11 -3.04 4.44
CA PRO A 123 -4.42 -3.05 5.72
C PRO A 123 -5.39 -2.90 6.89
N ASN A 124 -5.13 -3.57 7.99
CA ASN A 124 -5.83 -3.34 9.25
C ASN A 124 -5.25 -2.10 9.96
N ASN A 125 -5.38 -0.94 9.32
CA ASN A 125 -4.90 0.34 9.81
C ASN A 125 -5.91 1.44 9.49
N ASN A 126 -6.43 2.12 10.50
CA ASN A 126 -7.49 3.12 10.33
C ASN A 126 -7.02 4.33 9.53
N ILE A 127 -5.76 4.80 9.71
CA ILE A 127 -5.23 5.96 8.98
C ILE A 127 -5.20 5.63 7.49
N ALA A 128 -4.53 4.53 7.10
CA ALA A 128 -4.41 4.12 5.69
C ALA A 128 -5.78 3.96 5.02
N ARG A 129 -6.71 3.26 5.68
CA ARG A 129 -8.05 3.03 5.14
C ARG A 129 -8.87 4.30 5.03
N THR A 130 -8.79 5.20 6.03
CA THR A 130 -9.51 6.49 5.98
C THR A 130 -8.98 7.39 4.87
N ILE A 131 -7.66 7.41 4.63
CA ILE A 131 -7.08 8.15 3.51
C ILE A 131 -7.61 7.62 2.17
N VAL A 132 -7.61 6.29 1.98
CA VAL A 132 -8.13 5.67 0.74
C VAL A 132 -9.62 5.96 0.55
N GLN A 133 -10.41 5.85 1.62
CA GLN A 133 -11.85 6.13 1.59
C GLN A 133 -12.14 7.59 1.17
N GLU A 134 -11.43 8.55 1.78
CA GLU A 134 -11.62 9.98 1.51
C GLU A 134 -11.07 10.36 0.12
N LEU A 135 -10.00 9.71 -0.34
CA LEU A 135 -9.45 9.86 -1.70
C LEU A 135 -10.41 9.29 -2.77
N GLY A 136 -11.25 8.31 -2.40
CA GLY A 136 -12.20 7.64 -3.28
C GLY A 136 -11.56 6.68 -4.29
N ARG A 137 -10.31 6.27 -4.08
CA ARG A 137 -9.56 5.33 -4.91
C ARG A 137 -8.30 4.84 -4.20
N PRO A 138 -7.68 3.72 -4.64
CA PRO A 138 -6.50 3.19 -3.99
C PRO A 138 -5.29 4.13 -4.00
N ILE A 139 -4.43 3.94 -3.02
CA ILE A 139 -3.07 4.49 -3.00
C ILE A 139 -2.14 3.46 -3.61
N LEU A 140 -1.33 3.87 -4.59
CA LEU A 140 -0.16 3.10 -4.97
C LEU A 140 0.80 3.07 -3.80
N SER A 141 1.29 1.90 -3.44
CA SER A 141 2.13 1.70 -2.27
C SER A 141 3.35 0.84 -2.57
N ALA A 142 4.45 1.20 -1.95
CA ALA A 142 5.66 0.41 -1.89
C ALA A 142 6.27 0.51 -0.50
N SER A 143 7.10 -0.48 -0.12
CA SER A 143 7.90 -0.41 1.10
C SER A 143 8.93 0.71 1.00
N LEU A 144 9.15 1.43 2.11
CA LEU A 144 10.23 2.41 2.21
C LEU A 144 11.59 1.72 2.01
N PRO A 145 12.52 2.34 1.28
CA PRO A 145 13.90 1.90 1.27
C PRO A 145 14.58 2.33 2.60
N GLY A 146 15.29 1.43 3.22
CA GLY A 146 16.05 1.69 4.45
C GLY A 146 16.97 0.51 4.76
N GLN A 147 18.07 0.77 5.47
CA GLN A 147 19.02 -0.26 5.91
C GLN A 147 18.84 -0.61 7.39
N MET A 148 18.49 0.36 8.21
CA MET A 148 18.22 0.17 9.65
C MET A 148 16.72 0.17 9.92
N ILE A 149 16.30 -0.58 10.95
CA ILE A 149 14.88 -0.73 11.30
C ILE A 149 14.26 0.61 11.65
N GLU A 150 14.96 1.44 12.39
CA GLU A 150 14.51 2.75 12.83
C GLU A 150 14.17 3.68 11.65
N GLU A 151 14.90 3.58 10.54
CA GLU A 151 14.71 4.42 9.35
C GLU A 151 13.33 4.24 8.69
N TYR A 152 12.65 3.09 8.95
CA TYR A 152 11.34 2.79 8.38
C TYR A 152 10.27 2.43 9.44
N THR A 153 10.56 2.68 10.71
CA THR A 153 9.60 2.52 11.82
C THR A 153 9.31 3.83 12.55
N ASP A 154 10.27 4.76 12.61
CA ASP A 154 10.16 6.03 13.30
C ASP A 154 9.81 7.18 12.33
N PRO A 155 8.64 7.82 12.45
CA PRO A 155 8.22 8.91 11.57
C PRO A 155 9.14 10.13 11.59
N ASP A 156 9.77 10.47 12.71
CA ASP A 156 10.70 11.59 12.80
C ASP A 156 11.95 11.31 11.97
N LEU A 157 12.51 10.11 12.07
CA LEU A 157 13.64 9.70 11.23
C LEU A 157 13.25 9.59 9.75
N MET A 158 11.99 9.22 9.44
CA MET A 158 11.50 9.25 8.06
C MET A 158 11.43 10.67 7.52
N GLU A 159 10.99 11.67 8.32
CA GLU A 159 11.00 13.07 7.91
C GLU A 159 12.43 13.56 7.67
N ASP A 160 13.36 13.23 8.54
CA ASP A 160 14.77 13.61 8.39
C ASP A 160 15.40 13.01 7.12
N ASN A 161 15.15 11.73 6.85
CA ASN A 161 15.78 11.00 5.75
C ASN A 161 15.08 11.23 4.40
N PHE A 162 13.76 11.40 4.40
CA PHE A 162 12.94 11.43 3.19
C PHE A 162 12.18 12.74 2.98
N GLY A 163 12.07 13.63 3.97
CA GLY A 163 11.24 14.83 3.92
C GLY A 163 11.53 15.78 2.74
N LYS A 164 12.75 15.75 2.18
CA LYS A 164 13.11 16.49 0.96
C LYS A 164 12.70 15.77 -0.35
N ARG A 165 12.37 14.49 -0.30
CA ARG A 165 12.03 13.65 -1.46
C ARG A 165 10.55 13.34 -1.56
N VAL A 166 9.83 13.43 -0.44
CA VAL A 166 8.38 13.25 -0.34
C VAL A 166 7.69 14.56 0.04
N ASP A 167 6.41 14.67 -0.20
CA ASP A 167 5.66 15.89 0.05
C ASP A 167 5.11 15.93 1.49
N LEU A 168 4.85 14.74 2.08
CA LEU A 168 4.30 14.62 3.43
C LEU A 168 4.70 13.31 4.10
N VAL A 169 5.04 13.36 5.39
CA VAL A 169 5.13 12.19 6.27
C VAL A 169 3.95 12.21 7.23
N VAL A 170 3.19 11.11 7.24
CA VAL A 170 2.04 10.90 8.12
C VAL A 170 2.51 10.12 9.34
N ASP A 171 2.58 10.77 10.48
CA ASP A 171 2.94 10.14 11.74
C ASP A 171 1.70 9.53 12.40
N GLY A 172 1.64 8.22 12.43
CA GLY A 172 0.65 7.41 13.16
C GLY A 172 1.26 6.65 14.34
N GLY A 173 2.45 7.06 14.81
CA GLY A 173 3.24 6.37 15.83
C GLY A 173 4.29 5.45 15.25
N ILE A 174 5.02 4.76 16.11
CA ILE A 174 6.06 3.81 15.72
C ILE A 174 5.46 2.67 14.90
N GLY A 175 6.03 2.41 13.72
CA GLY A 175 5.58 1.38 12.81
C GLY A 175 6.08 -0.03 13.14
N GLY A 176 5.53 -1.01 12.43
CA GLY A 176 6.05 -2.38 12.47
C GLY A 176 7.34 -2.53 11.65
N TRP A 177 8.05 -3.64 11.87
CA TRP A 177 9.28 -3.98 11.13
C TRP A 177 9.16 -5.23 10.28
N VAL A 178 8.05 -5.95 10.36
CA VAL A 178 7.79 -7.14 9.55
C VAL A 178 6.91 -6.78 8.37
N PRO A 179 7.34 -6.98 7.12
CA PRO A 179 6.53 -6.66 5.95
C PRO A 179 5.34 -7.62 5.80
N SER A 180 4.44 -7.31 4.87
CA SER A 180 3.27 -8.15 4.58
C SER A 180 3.67 -9.53 4.04
N THR A 181 2.87 -10.54 4.36
CA THR A 181 2.90 -11.84 3.69
C THR A 181 2.39 -11.68 2.25
N ILE A 182 3.12 -12.24 1.27
CA ILE A 182 2.76 -12.15 -0.15
C ILE A 182 2.30 -13.50 -0.65
N VAL A 183 1.11 -13.54 -1.24
CA VAL A 183 0.48 -14.74 -1.77
C VAL A 183 0.14 -14.52 -3.25
N ASP A 184 0.57 -15.44 -4.10
CA ASP A 184 0.20 -15.47 -5.52
C ASP A 184 -1.12 -16.23 -5.69
N CYS A 185 -2.17 -15.49 -5.99
CA CYS A 185 -3.49 -16.01 -6.26
C CYS A 185 -3.79 -16.10 -7.77
N THR A 186 -2.78 -16.02 -8.62
CA THR A 186 -2.91 -16.28 -10.06
C THR A 186 -2.78 -17.77 -10.40
N VAL A 187 -2.39 -18.58 -9.42
CA VAL A 187 -2.26 -20.03 -9.48
C VAL A 187 -3.24 -20.69 -8.49
N GLU A 188 -3.56 -21.96 -8.71
CA GLU A 188 -4.45 -22.72 -7.84
C GLU A 188 -3.77 -24.04 -7.47
N PRO A 189 -3.62 -24.35 -6.16
CA PRO A 189 -3.95 -23.49 -5.01
C PRO A 189 -3.06 -22.22 -4.97
N PRO A 190 -3.51 -21.16 -4.22
CA PRO A 190 -2.71 -19.97 -4.01
C PRO A 190 -1.35 -20.27 -3.40
N ALA A 191 -0.28 -19.70 -3.95
CA ALA A 191 1.10 -20.01 -3.56
C ALA A 191 1.71 -18.91 -2.69
N LEU A 192 2.33 -19.30 -1.57
CA LEU A 192 3.09 -18.38 -0.73
C LEU A 192 4.39 -17.97 -1.44
N LEU A 193 4.56 -16.66 -1.69
CA LEU A 193 5.80 -16.11 -2.25
C LEU A 193 6.76 -15.56 -1.19
N ARG A 194 6.23 -15.02 -0.10
CA ARG A 194 6.99 -14.48 1.01
C ARG A 194 6.18 -14.57 2.29
N MET A 195 6.74 -15.22 3.31
CA MET A 195 6.22 -15.11 4.67
C MET A 195 6.56 -13.73 5.22
N GLY A 196 5.59 -13.11 5.89
CA GLY A 196 5.70 -11.82 6.55
C GLY A 196 4.92 -11.82 7.86
N ALA A 197 4.29 -10.68 8.19
CA ALA A 197 3.52 -10.52 9.42
C ALA A 197 2.21 -11.33 9.45
N GLY A 198 1.65 -11.70 8.29
CA GLY A 198 0.46 -12.54 8.22
C GLY A 198 0.83 -14.01 8.26
N GLU A 199 0.22 -14.77 9.17
CA GLU A 199 0.36 -16.22 9.22
C GLU A 199 -0.27 -16.86 7.96
N TRP A 200 0.45 -17.82 7.37
CA TRP A 200 -0.01 -18.56 6.21
C TRP A 200 0.21 -20.05 6.41
N GLU A 201 -0.87 -20.78 6.43
CA GLU A 201 -0.91 -22.23 6.36
C GLU A 201 -1.51 -22.61 5.00
N GLU A 202 -0.90 -23.55 4.32
CA GLU A 202 -1.46 -24.14 3.09
C GLU A 202 -2.61 -25.04 3.52
N ASP A 203 -3.84 -24.71 3.07
CA ASP A 203 -5.07 -25.51 3.32
C ASP A 203 -5.06 -26.81 2.48
#